data_f5bdbe1f5779392bb406e16fd62be309
#
_entry.id   f5bdbe1f5779392bb406e16fd62be309
#
_cell.length_a   1.000
_cell.length_b   1.000
_cell.length_c   1.000
_cell.angle_alpha   90.00
_cell.angle_beta   90.00
_cell.angle_gamma   90.00
#
_symmetry.space_group_name_H-M   'P 1'
#
loop_
_entity.id
_entity.type
_entity.pdbx_description
1 polymer ?
#
loop_
_entity_poly.entity_id
_entity_poly.type
_entity_poly.pdbx_seq_one_letter_code
_entity_poly.pdbx_strand_id
1 'polypeptide(L)'
;MGKGLFPYPLTAKTVHLCLDMQRIFAPGGPWATPWMERVLPVVARIASRFPERTVFTRFITPQSPGDVPGMWQRYYSRWRETTRERINPALLELVPPLSRLSPPATIIDKTKFSGFAEPQLLSHLQARNADGLVITGSETDVCVLGTVLGAVDVGYRVIICTGRDLQFFRRRT
;
A
#
# COMPACT_ATOMS: atom_id res chain seq x y z
N MET A 1 29.01 12.54 -10.07
CA MET A 1 28.49 11.16 -10.06
C MET A 1 27.23 11.13 -9.23
N GLY A 2 26.07 10.88 -9.85
CA GLY A 2 24.79 10.84 -9.14
C GLY A 2 24.80 9.76 -8.06
N LYS A 3 24.38 10.11 -6.87
CA LYS A 3 24.13 9.14 -5.78
C LYS A 3 22.91 8.30 -6.14
N GLY A 4 23.08 7.37 -7.09
CA GLY A 4 22.03 6.50 -7.56
C GLY A 4 21.67 5.40 -6.55
N LEU A 5 20.67 4.62 -6.92
CA LEU A 5 20.22 3.40 -6.24
C LEU A 5 21.32 2.33 -6.25
N PHE A 6 22.29 2.49 -5.36
CA PHE A 6 23.42 1.57 -5.28
C PHE A 6 23.01 0.27 -4.55
N PRO A 7 23.43 -0.90 -5.00
CA PRO A 7 24.28 -1.13 -6.16
C PRO A 7 23.52 -1.43 -7.47
N TYR A 8 22.17 -1.59 -7.40
CA TYR A 8 21.38 -2.05 -8.54
C TYR A 8 20.34 -1.01 -8.95
N PRO A 9 20.32 -0.55 -10.21
CA PRO A 9 19.29 0.35 -10.73
C PRO A 9 17.90 -0.31 -10.70
N LEU A 10 16.85 0.50 -10.81
CA LEU A 10 15.50 0.01 -11.10
C LEU A 10 15.47 -0.57 -12.51
N THR A 11 14.76 -1.67 -12.70
CA THR A 11 14.60 -2.32 -13.99
C THR A 11 13.18 -2.09 -14.53
N ALA A 12 12.93 -2.54 -15.76
CA ALA A 12 11.57 -2.58 -16.31
C ALA A 12 10.65 -3.56 -15.57
N LYS A 13 11.20 -4.47 -14.77
CA LYS A 13 10.45 -5.45 -13.94
C LYS A 13 10.15 -4.94 -12.53
N THR A 14 10.71 -3.80 -12.13
CA THR A 14 10.42 -3.22 -10.81
C THR A 14 8.99 -2.69 -10.78
N VAL A 15 8.23 -3.09 -9.77
CA VAL A 15 6.82 -2.72 -9.57
C VAL A 15 6.71 -1.63 -8.50
N HIS A 16 5.88 -0.64 -8.75
CA HIS A 16 5.44 0.32 -7.74
C HIS A 16 4.25 -0.27 -6.98
N LEU A 17 4.43 -0.54 -5.69
CA LEU A 17 3.38 -1.01 -4.78
C LEU A 17 2.93 0.15 -3.89
N CYS A 18 1.74 0.63 -4.12
CA CYS A 18 1.15 1.75 -3.40
C CYS A 18 0.09 1.26 -2.42
N LEU A 19 0.37 1.40 -1.13
CA LEU A 19 -0.42 0.80 -0.06
C LEU A 19 -1.48 1.76 0.47
N ASP A 20 -2.74 1.33 0.38
CA ASP A 20 -3.90 1.81 1.14
C ASP A 20 -4.14 3.33 1.11
N MET A 21 -3.83 3.97 -0.02
CA MET A 21 -4.10 5.39 -0.23
C MET A 21 -5.59 5.64 -0.50
N GLN A 22 -6.43 5.28 0.50
CA GLN A 22 -7.89 5.29 0.45
C GLN A 22 -8.48 6.50 1.18
N ARG A 23 -9.72 6.83 0.87
CA ARG A 23 -10.44 7.95 1.50
C ARG A 23 -10.69 7.74 3.00
N ILE A 24 -10.75 6.49 3.48
CA ILE A 24 -10.89 6.18 4.90
C ILE A 24 -9.73 6.73 5.74
N PHE A 25 -8.53 6.83 5.14
CA PHE A 25 -7.31 7.36 5.75
C PHE A 25 -7.03 8.83 5.37
N ALA A 26 -7.82 9.40 4.47
CA ALA A 26 -7.71 10.79 4.07
C ALA A 26 -8.35 11.73 5.11
N PRO A 27 -8.05 13.04 5.07
CA PRO A 27 -8.73 14.01 5.93
C PRO A 27 -10.25 13.90 5.85
N GLY A 28 -10.88 13.86 7.01
CA GLY A 28 -12.33 13.63 7.14
C GLY A 28 -12.75 12.17 7.15
N GLY A 29 -11.85 11.24 6.91
CA GLY A 29 -12.09 9.81 7.11
C GLY A 29 -11.97 9.41 8.58
N PRO A 30 -12.62 8.30 9.00
CA PRO A 30 -12.61 7.84 10.40
C PRO A 30 -11.20 7.44 10.90
N TRP A 31 -10.28 7.09 10.00
CA TRP A 31 -8.89 6.75 10.28
C TRP A 31 -7.92 7.73 9.63
N ALA A 32 -8.27 9.01 9.57
CA ALA A 32 -7.46 10.03 8.94
C ALA A 32 -6.02 10.06 9.48
N THR A 33 -5.07 10.00 8.56
CA THR A 33 -3.64 10.10 8.86
C THR A 33 -3.09 11.45 8.39
N PRO A 34 -2.41 12.23 9.25
CA PRO A 34 -1.96 13.57 8.90
C PRO A 34 -0.87 13.60 7.81
N TRP A 35 -0.25 12.47 7.55
CA TRP A 35 0.83 12.35 6.56
C TRP A 35 0.33 12.08 5.14
N MET A 36 -0.88 11.61 4.96
CA MET A 36 -1.41 11.20 3.66
C MET A 36 -1.36 12.35 2.63
N GLU A 37 -1.82 13.54 2.98
CA GLU A 37 -1.78 14.69 2.08
C GLU A 37 -0.36 15.10 1.69
N ARG A 38 0.60 14.93 2.60
CA ARG A 38 2.00 15.28 2.36
C ARG A 38 2.69 14.34 1.38
N VAL A 39 2.34 13.04 1.43
CA VAL A 39 2.96 12.03 0.56
C VAL A 39 2.21 11.87 -0.77
N LEU A 40 0.93 12.18 -0.83
CA LEU A 40 0.08 12.00 -1.99
C LEU A 40 0.66 12.59 -3.29
N PRO A 41 1.23 13.81 -3.34
CA PRO A 41 1.81 14.35 -4.57
C PRO A 41 2.97 13.50 -5.12
N VAL A 42 3.80 12.94 -4.24
CA VAL A 42 4.92 12.07 -4.65
C VAL A 42 4.39 10.73 -5.13
N VAL A 43 3.46 10.14 -4.40
CA VAL A 43 2.80 8.88 -4.77
C VAL A 43 2.12 9.00 -6.13
N ALA A 44 1.32 10.04 -6.33
CA ALA A 44 0.63 10.29 -7.59
C ALA A 44 1.60 10.48 -8.76
N ARG A 45 2.72 11.18 -8.55
CA ARG A 45 3.75 11.37 -9.58
C ARG A 45 4.40 10.05 -9.99
N ILE A 46 4.71 9.17 -9.03
CA ILE A 46 5.28 7.84 -9.33
C ILE A 46 4.25 6.99 -10.08
N ALA A 47 3.04 6.90 -9.55
CA ALA A 47 1.97 6.09 -10.12
C ALA A 47 1.60 6.53 -11.54
N SER A 48 1.47 7.85 -11.78
CA SER A 48 1.15 8.38 -13.12
C SER A 48 2.28 8.20 -14.13
N ARG A 49 3.54 8.12 -13.68
CA ARG A 49 4.68 7.87 -14.57
C ARG A 49 4.74 6.42 -15.04
N PHE A 50 4.24 5.48 -14.23
CA PHE A 50 4.35 4.05 -14.49
C PHE A 50 3.04 3.32 -14.13
N PRO A 51 1.89 3.72 -14.68
CA PRO A 51 0.61 3.18 -14.25
C PRO A 51 0.49 1.67 -14.53
N GLU A 52 1.04 1.16 -15.65
CA GLU A 52 1.02 -0.27 -15.99
C GLU A 52 1.87 -1.12 -15.01
N ARG A 53 2.78 -0.49 -14.29
CA ARG A 53 3.66 -1.13 -13.29
C ARG A 53 3.29 -0.75 -11.87
N THR A 54 2.13 -0.12 -11.68
CA THR A 54 1.62 0.25 -10.36
C THR A 54 0.54 -0.74 -9.92
N VAL A 55 0.70 -1.23 -8.70
CA VAL A 55 -0.30 -1.99 -7.96
C VAL A 55 -0.73 -1.16 -6.78
N PHE A 56 -2.01 -0.85 -6.70
CA PHE A 56 -2.63 -0.25 -5.52
C PHE A 56 -3.19 -1.35 -4.64
N THR A 57 -3.00 -1.26 -3.33
CA THR A 57 -3.81 -2.06 -2.41
C THR A 57 -4.92 -1.22 -1.82
N ARG A 58 -6.03 -1.90 -1.49
CA ARG A 58 -7.08 -1.33 -0.64
C ARG A 58 -7.27 -2.23 0.57
N PHE A 59 -7.23 -1.65 1.75
CA PHE A 59 -7.60 -2.33 2.98
C PHE A 59 -9.12 -2.36 3.08
N ILE A 60 -9.67 -3.56 3.07
CA ILE A 60 -11.12 -3.79 3.16
C ILE A 60 -11.47 -4.26 4.55
N THR A 61 -12.30 -3.49 5.22
CA THR A 61 -12.78 -3.79 6.58
C THR A 61 -13.75 -4.97 6.56
N PRO A 62 -13.93 -5.70 7.69
CA PRO A 62 -14.89 -6.81 7.74
C PRO A 62 -16.33 -6.33 7.57
N GLN A 63 -17.23 -7.25 7.25
CA GLN A 63 -18.66 -6.96 7.16
C GLN A 63 -19.19 -6.50 8.52
N SER A 64 -18.87 -7.28 9.57
CA SER A 64 -19.25 -6.99 10.95
C SER A 64 -18.13 -7.36 11.92
N PRO A 65 -18.18 -6.97 13.20
CA PRO A 65 -17.21 -7.40 14.19
C PRO A 65 -17.16 -8.93 14.38
N GLY A 66 -18.27 -9.65 14.12
CA GLY A 66 -18.36 -11.09 14.26
C GLY A 66 -17.58 -11.86 13.19
N ASP A 67 -17.22 -11.23 12.08
CA ASP A 67 -16.57 -11.89 10.94
C ASP A 67 -15.03 -11.97 11.06
N VAL A 68 -14.48 -11.52 12.17
CA VAL A 68 -13.04 -11.54 12.41
C VAL A 68 -12.69 -12.28 13.71
N PRO A 69 -11.53 -12.93 13.80
CA PRO A 69 -11.16 -13.72 14.97
C PRO A 69 -10.57 -12.87 16.11
N GLY A 70 -10.70 -13.42 17.34
CA GLY A 70 -9.92 -12.98 18.49
C GLY A 70 -10.09 -11.49 18.83
N MET A 71 -8.99 -10.82 19.12
CA MET A 71 -8.99 -9.41 19.52
C MET A 71 -9.47 -8.45 18.42
N TRP A 72 -9.51 -8.87 17.15
CA TRP A 72 -10.11 -8.08 16.08
C TRP A 72 -11.60 -7.85 16.27
N GLN A 73 -12.33 -8.80 16.86
CA GLN A 73 -13.74 -8.60 17.21
C GLN A 73 -13.92 -7.41 18.16
N ARG A 74 -13.04 -7.33 19.18
CA ARG A 74 -13.06 -6.24 20.15
C ARG A 74 -12.67 -4.90 19.50
N TYR A 75 -11.68 -4.93 18.61
CA TYR A 75 -11.26 -3.75 17.85
C TYR A 75 -12.42 -3.22 17.01
N TYR A 76 -13.05 -4.04 16.18
CA TYR A 76 -14.15 -3.63 15.31
C TYR A 76 -15.47 -3.39 16.06
N SER A 77 -15.64 -3.91 17.26
CA SER A 77 -16.74 -3.51 18.14
C SER A 77 -16.60 -2.05 18.60
N ARG A 78 -15.36 -1.61 18.84
CA ARG A 78 -15.04 -0.20 19.15
C ARG A 78 -15.13 0.71 17.92
N TRP A 79 -14.69 0.22 16.76
CA TRP A 79 -14.68 0.95 15.48
C TRP A 79 -15.80 0.47 14.55
N ARG A 80 -16.99 0.26 15.12
CA ARG A 80 -18.10 -0.36 14.39
C ARG A 80 -18.53 0.45 13.16
N GLU A 81 -18.37 1.75 13.18
CA GLU A 81 -18.66 2.66 12.07
C GLU A 81 -17.75 2.42 10.84
N THR A 82 -16.63 1.73 11.02
CA THR A 82 -15.71 1.38 9.92
C THR A 82 -16.00 0.03 9.29
N THR A 83 -16.92 -0.76 9.86
CA THR A 83 -17.32 -2.05 9.27
C THR A 83 -18.19 -1.83 8.02
N ARG A 84 -18.16 -2.78 7.07
CA ARG A 84 -18.88 -2.64 5.79
C ARG A 84 -20.40 -2.56 5.95
N GLU A 85 -20.96 -3.03 7.05
CA GLU A 85 -22.37 -2.85 7.36
C GLU A 85 -22.74 -1.39 7.67
N ARG A 86 -21.77 -0.54 7.99
CA ARG A 86 -22.00 0.83 8.45
C ARG A 86 -21.24 1.91 7.70
N ILE A 87 -20.06 1.59 7.20
CA ILE A 87 -19.24 2.56 6.50
C ILE A 87 -19.86 2.96 5.16
N ASN A 88 -19.71 4.23 4.78
CA ASN A 88 -19.96 4.60 3.40
C ASN A 88 -18.94 3.89 2.49
N PRO A 89 -19.38 3.03 1.54
CA PRO A 89 -18.47 2.27 0.67
C PRO A 89 -17.47 3.15 -0.10
N ALA A 90 -17.83 4.40 -0.40
CA ALA A 90 -16.94 5.34 -1.07
C ALA A 90 -15.67 5.65 -0.25
N LEU A 91 -15.67 5.44 1.06
CA LEU A 91 -14.49 5.63 1.90
C LEU A 91 -13.44 4.52 1.71
N LEU A 92 -13.85 3.34 1.25
CA LEU A 92 -12.94 2.24 0.94
C LEU A 92 -12.24 2.42 -0.42
N GLU A 93 -12.68 3.39 -1.23
CA GLU A 93 -12.07 3.67 -2.53
C GLU A 93 -10.76 4.46 -2.38
N LEU A 94 -9.87 4.32 -3.38
CA LEU A 94 -8.67 5.13 -3.49
C LEU A 94 -9.02 6.62 -3.59
N VAL A 95 -8.12 7.47 -3.10
CA VAL A 95 -8.27 8.92 -3.30
C VAL A 95 -8.27 9.27 -4.79
N PRO A 96 -9.05 10.31 -5.22
CA PRO A 96 -9.31 10.60 -6.64
C PRO A 96 -8.08 10.71 -7.57
N PRO A 97 -6.94 11.30 -7.14
CA PRO A 97 -5.76 11.35 -8.00
C PRO A 97 -5.21 9.97 -8.38
N LEU A 98 -5.42 8.95 -7.53
CA LEU A 98 -4.91 7.60 -7.74
C LEU A 98 -5.95 6.69 -8.40
N SER A 99 -7.22 6.79 -8.02
CA SER A 99 -8.28 5.96 -8.60
C SER A 99 -8.40 6.12 -10.12
N ARG A 100 -8.11 7.30 -10.66
CA ARG A 100 -8.12 7.58 -12.12
C ARG A 100 -7.03 6.86 -12.90
N LEU A 101 -6.04 6.29 -12.23
CA LEU A 101 -4.93 5.56 -12.85
C LEU A 101 -5.24 4.07 -13.02
N SER A 102 -6.37 3.60 -12.52
CA SER A 102 -6.81 2.22 -12.67
C SER A 102 -8.11 2.14 -13.50
N PRO A 103 -8.09 1.52 -14.67
CA PRO A 103 -6.93 0.94 -15.35
C PRO A 103 -5.98 2.01 -15.93
N PRO A 104 -4.70 1.69 -16.32
CA PRO A 104 -4.10 0.35 -16.40
C PRO A 104 -3.47 -0.15 -15.09
N ALA A 105 -3.34 0.68 -14.04
CA ALA A 105 -2.88 0.20 -12.75
C ALA A 105 -3.81 -0.88 -12.18
N THR A 106 -3.23 -1.85 -11.51
CA THR A 106 -3.98 -2.95 -10.87
C THR A 106 -4.41 -2.55 -9.47
N ILE A 107 -5.62 -2.94 -9.07
CA ILE A 107 -6.08 -2.81 -7.67
C ILE A 107 -6.17 -4.22 -7.07
N ILE A 108 -5.63 -4.41 -5.86
CA ILE A 108 -5.70 -5.65 -5.09
C ILE A 108 -6.25 -5.33 -3.70
N ASP A 109 -7.35 -5.95 -3.35
CA ASP A 109 -7.96 -5.81 -2.04
C ASP A 109 -7.28 -6.74 -1.02
N LYS A 110 -7.14 -6.27 0.21
CA LYS A 110 -6.58 -7.03 1.31
C LYS A 110 -7.34 -6.79 2.62
N THR A 111 -7.30 -7.76 3.51
CA THR A 111 -7.99 -7.73 4.81
C THR A 111 -7.02 -7.74 6.00
N LYS A 112 -5.73 -7.83 5.72
CA LYS A 112 -4.63 -7.84 6.70
C LYS A 112 -3.71 -6.64 6.48
N PHE A 113 -2.84 -6.35 7.44
CA PHE A 113 -1.86 -5.27 7.29
C PHE A 113 -0.90 -5.55 6.14
N SER A 114 -0.29 -6.74 6.12
CA SER A 114 0.59 -7.12 5.00
C SER A 114 -0.21 -7.42 3.73
N GLY A 115 0.19 -6.84 2.62
CA GLY A 115 -0.30 -7.20 1.28
C GLY A 115 0.03 -8.65 0.92
N PHE A 116 1.11 -9.20 1.47
CA PHE A 116 1.54 -10.60 1.23
C PHE A 116 0.75 -11.63 2.05
N ALA A 117 -0.12 -11.20 2.95
CA ALA A 117 -1.08 -12.10 3.58
C ALA A 117 -2.19 -12.56 2.60
N GLU A 118 -2.33 -11.87 1.46
CA GLU A 118 -3.27 -12.21 0.40
C GLU A 118 -2.51 -12.82 -0.79
N PRO A 119 -2.86 -14.05 -1.22
CA PRO A 119 -2.16 -14.74 -2.30
C PRO A 119 -2.13 -13.98 -3.63
N GLN A 120 -3.13 -13.13 -3.87
CA GLN A 120 -3.29 -12.39 -5.12
C GLN A 120 -2.11 -11.45 -5.41
N LEU A 121 -1.55 -10.79 -4.38
CA LEU A 121 -0.42 -9.90 -4.58
C LEU A 121 0.82 -10.68 -5.04
N LEU A 122 1.15 -11.76 -4.35
CA LEU A 122 2.30 -12.58 -4.71
C LEU A 122 2.15 -13.17 -6.11
N SER A 123 0.98 -13.73 -6.43
CA SER A 123 0.68 -14.30 -7.75
C SER A 123 0.79 -13.26 -8.86
N HIS A 124 0.28 -12.04 -8.62
CA HIS A 124 0.38 -10.95 -9.59
C HIS A 124 1.84 -10.54 -9.85
N LEU A 125 2.64 -10.41 -8.80
CA LEU A 125 4.06 -10.03 -8.91
C LEU A 125 4.87 -11.12 -9.63
N GLN A 126 4.61 -12.39 -9.35
CA GLN A 126 5.25 -13.53 -10.01
C GLN A 126 4.89 -13.59 -11.50
N ALA A 127 3.62 -13.43 -11.86
CA ALA A 127 3.17 -13.42 -13.26
C ALA A 127 3.84 -12.29 -14.07
N ARG A 128 4.24 -11.20 -13.43
CA ARG A 128 4.98 -10.09 -14.05
C ARG A 128 6.49 -10.27 -14.00
N ASN A 129 7.01 -11.36 -13.44
CA ASN A 129 8.43 -11.57 -13.18
C ASN A 129 9.06 -10.36 -12.44
N ALA A 130 8.35 -9.82 -11.45
CA ALA A 130 8.83 -8.68 -10.69
C ALA A 130 10.17 -9.02 -9.98
N ASP A 131 11.14 -8.11 -10.07
CA ASP A 131 12.47 -8.27 -9.46
C ASP A 131 12.69 -7.38 -8.23
N GLY A 132 11.79 -6.45 -7.99
CA GLY A 132 11.84 -5.53 -6.87
C GLY A 132 10.60 -4.66 -6.76
N LEU A 133 10.46 -4.05 -5.61
CA LEU A 133 9.29 -3.23 -5.27
C LEU A 133 9.75 -1.83 -4.83
N VAL A 134 9.11 -0.81 -5.41
CA VAL A 134 9.12 0.54 -4.84
C VAL A 134 7.83 0.68 -4.05
N ILE A 135 7.95 0.78 -2.74
CA ILE A 135 6.79 0.82 -1.84
C ILE A 135 6.51 2.26 -1.40
N THR A 136 5.26 2.67 -1.56
CA THR A 136 4.71 3.95 -1.08
C THR A 136 3.40 3.69 -0.35
N GLY A 137 2.83 4.71 0.27
CA GLY A 137 1.48 4.61 0.86
C GLY A 137 1.45 4.85 2.35
N SER A 138 0.42 4.35 3.01
CA SER A 138 0.03 4.61 4.40
C SER A 138 -0.46 3.32 5.08
N GLU A 139 -0.27 3.13 6.39
CA GLU A 139 0.58 3.83 7.36
C GLU A 139 1.93 3.14 7.48
N THR A 140 2.98 3.95 7.72
CA THR A 140 4.37 3.45 7.69
C THR A 140 4.63 2.35 8.70
N ASP A 141 4.15 2.49 9.91
CA ASP A 141 4.37 1.58 11.06
C ASP A 141 3.36 0.42 11.13
N VAL A 142 2.43 0.35 10.20
CA VAL A 142 1.39 -0.70 10.15
C VAL A 142 1.42 -1.44 8.81
N CYS A 143 0.65 -0.97 7.83
CA CYS A 143 0.50 -1.67 6.54
C CYS A 143 1.79 -1.66 5.71
N VAL A 144 2.52 -0.53 5.71
CA VAL A 144 3.80 -0.43 4.99
C VAL A 144 4.82 -1.36 5.63
N LEU A 145 5.03 -1.29 6.95
CA LEU A 145 5.96 -2.17 7.66
C LEU A 145 5.63 -3.64 7.45
N GLY A 146 4.36 -4.04 7.67
CA GLY A 146 3.93 -5.43 7.49
C GLY A 146 4.16 -5.94 6.07
N THR A 147 3.91 -5.08 5.05
CA THR A 147 4.13 -5.46 3.65
C THR A 147 5.60 -5.50 3.28
N VAL A 148 6.42 -4.58 3.81
CA VAL A 148 7.88 -4.57 3.61
C VAL A 148 8.51 -5.86 4.14
N LEU A 149 8.16 -6.27 5.36
CA LEU A 149 8.66 -7.50 5.94
C LEU A 149 8.23 -8.71 5.10
N GLY A 150 6.95 -8.80 4.73
CA GLY A 150 6.48 -9.88 3.86
C GLY A 150 7.14 -9.90 2.49
N ALA A 151 7.45 -8.75 1.91
CA ALA A 151 8.18 -8.66 0.64
C ALA A 151 9.62 -9.20 0.77
N VAL A 152 10.29 -8.87 1.87
CA VAL A 152 11.66 -9.35 2.15
C VAL A 152 11.65 -10.86 2.40
N ASP A 153 10.68 -11.39 3.15
CA ASP A 153 10.54 -12.81 3.44
C ASP A 153 10.38 -13.67 2.18
N VAL A 154 9.69 -13.13 1.16
CA VAL A 154 9.52 -13.81 -0.14
C VAL A 154 10.60 -13.45 -1.16
N GLY A 155 11.66 -12.74 -0.76
CA GLY A 155 12.87 -12.50 -1.53
C GLY A 155 12.87 -11.28 -2.45
N TYR A 156 11.89 -10.37 -2.36
CA TYR A 156 11.90 -9.16 -3.18
C TYR A 156 12.91 -8.14 -2.65
N ARG A 157 13.58 -7.47 -3.58
CA ARG A 157 14.28 -6.22 -3.29
C ARG A 157 13.24 -5.14 -2.99
N VAL A 158 13.40 -4.45 -1.85
CA VAL A 158 12.46 -3.41 -1.41
C VAL A 158 13.12 -2.04 -1.35
N ILE A 159 12.43 -1.04 -1.88
CA ILE A 159 12.78 0.36 -1.82
C ILE A 159 11.58 1.10 -1.25
N ILE A 160 11.76 1.80 -0.12
CA ILE A 160 10.70 2.59 0.52
C ILE A 160 10.85 4.05 0.12
N CYS A 161 9.75 4.65 -0.33
CA CYS A 161 9.70 6.06 -0.69
C CYS A 161 9.07 6.87 0.45
N THR A 162 9.84 7.74 1.10
CA THR A 162 9.42 8.44 2.33
C THR A 162 8.92 9.88 2.11
N GLY A 163 8.52 10.24 0.91
CA GLY A 163 7.75 11.48 0.60
C GLY A 163 8.56 12.75 0.34
N ARG A 164 9.80 12.89 0.80
CA ARG A 164 10.66 14.03 0.43
C ARG A 164 11.80 13.65 -0.48
N ASP A 165 12.38 12.49 -0.25
CA ASP A 165 13.46 11.91 -1.06
C ASP A 165 13.35 10.39 -1.04
N LEU A 166 13.87 9.72 -2.08
CA LEU A 166 14.10 8.29 -2.05
C LEU A 166 15.13 7.98 -0.96
N GLN A 167 14.67 7.73 0.25
CA GLN A 167 15.56 7.29 1.31
C GLN A 167 15.69 5.78 1.26
N PHE A 168 16.94 5.35 1.06
CA PHE A 168 17.32 3.94 1.10
C PHE A 168 17.58 3.52 2.54
N PHE A 169 17.11 2.33 2.89
CA PHE A 169 17.64 1.66 4.07
C PHE A 169 19.13 1.43 3.82
N ARG A 170 19.97 2.31 4.39
CA ARG A 170 21.39 2.01 4.51
C ARG A 170 21.52 0.91 5.57
N ARG A 171 21.89 -0.29 5.17
CA ARG A 171 22.58 -1.17 6.11
C ARG A 171 23.83 -0.41 6.54
N ARG A 172 23.91 -0.03 7.82
CA ARG A 172 25.19 0.27 8.45
C ARG A 172 25.92 -1.07 8.57
N THR A 173 26.96 -1.26 7.79
CA THR A 173 28.01 -2.27 8.06
C THR A 173 28.77 -1.85 9.29
#